data_4305b3593de922f4d84df70772df06bc
#
_entry.id   4305b3593de922f4d84df70772df06bc
#
_cell.length_a   1.000
_cell.length_b   1.000
_cell.length_c   1.000
_cell.angle_alpha   90.00
_cell.angle_beta   90.00
_cell.angle_gamma   90.00
#
_symmetry.space_group_name_H-M   'P 1'
#
loop_
_entity.id
_entity.type
_entity.pdbx_description
1 polymer ?
#
loop_
_entity_poly.entity_id
_entity_poly.type
_entity_poly.pdbx_seq_one_letter_code
_entity_poly.pdbx_strand_id
1 'polypeptide(L)'
;MCKNNLIYILIVVFISCNQDLNKQLPIYNPVDFNPKLVDKSVRDITENHTVRDFNLINQNGNTITSKDYENKIYIVDFFFTSCPSICPIMTNNMLKIQDEFINNDDIMLLSMSVTPEIDNVEVLKEYAIEKGVIDSKWNITTGPKKHIYELARKSYFAVVEQGDGGLQDFIHTPNFILVDTKKQIRGIYDGTVENEISRLIKDINVLVY
;
A
#
# COMPACT_ATOMS: atom_id res chain seq x y z
N MET A 1 70.29 -19.29 23.12
CA MET A 1 69.32 -18.21 23.10
C MET A 1 68.23 -18.58 22.11
N CYS A 2 67.12 -19.18 22.57
CA CYS A 2 65.97 -19.55 21.74
C CYS A 2 64.96 -18.36 21.79
N LYS A 3 64.70 -17.75 20.61
CA LYS A 3 63.66 -16.74 20.47
C LYS A 3 62.34 -17.45 20.17
N ASN A 4 61.39 -17.41 21.12
CA ASN A 4 60.02 -17.84 20.90
C ASN A 4 59.29 -16.75 20.10
N ASN A 5 58.91 -17.06 18.87
CA ASN A 5 57.96 -16.25 18.09
C ASN A 5 56.55 -16.72 18.44
N LEU A 6 55.83 -15.89 19.21
CA LEU A 6 54.44 -16.09 19.53
C LEU A 6 53.59 -15.53 18.36
N ILE A 7 53.01 -16.42 17.55
CA ILE A 7 52.11 -16.05 16.47
C ILE A 7 50.70 -15.85 17.07
N TYR A 8 50.24 -14.60 17.14
CA TYR A 8 48.86 -14.29 17.48
C TYR A 8 47.94 -14.54 16.28
N ILE A 9 47.15 -15.61 16.36
CA ILE A 9 46.10 -15.88 15.38
C ILE A 9 44.89 -14.99 15.73
N LEU A 10 44.64 -13.98 14.90
CA LEU A 10 43.46 -13.10 15.02
C LEU A 10 42.26 -13.86 14.47
N ILE A 11 41.40 -14.40 15.35
CA ILE A 11 40.15 -15.02 14.96
C ILE A 11 39.15 -13.90 14.68
N VAL A 12 38.90 -13.61 13.39
CA VAL A 12 37.81 -12.72 12.97
C VAL A 12 36.51 -13.53 13.01
N VAL A 13 35.71 -13.29 14.04
CA VAL A 13 34.38 -13.85 14.15
C VAL A 13 33.48 -13.04 13.22
N PHE A 14 33.12 -13.60 12.07
CA PHE A 14 32.03 -13.06 11.24
C PHE A 14 30.72 -13.32 11.97
N ILE A 15 30.19 -12.29 12.62
CA ILE A 15 28.80 -12.29 13.08
C ILE A 15 27.96 -12.16 11.82
N SER A 16 27.56 -13.30 11.27
CA SER A 16 26.51 -13.35 10.25
C SER A 16 25.22 -12.86 10.90
N CYS A 17 24.75 -11.70 10.52
CA CYS A 17 23.38 -11.28 10.81
C CYS A 17 22.46 -12.26 10.10
N ASN A 18 21.97 -13.27 10.82
CA ASN A 18 20.82 -14.05 10.38
C ASN A 18 19.65 -13.09 10.33
N GLN A 19 19.30 -12.59 9.14
CA GLN A 19 17.96 -12.07 8.89
C GLN A 19 17.01 -13.24 9.16
N ASP A 20 16.01 -13.01 10.00
CA ASP A 20 14.95 -13.97 10.30
C ASP A 20 14.20 -14.31 9.00
N LEU A 21 14.66 -15.32 8.29
CA LEU A 21 14.03 -15.88 7.07
C LEU A 21 12.65 -16.52 7.33
N ASN A 22 12.17 -16.47 8.58
CA ASN A 22 10.88 -17.05 8.99
C ASN A 22 9.85 -16.01 9.44
N LYS A 23 10.06 -14.70 9.18
CA LYS A 23 9.06 -13.70 9.55
C LYS A 23 7.86 -13.82 8.61
N GLN A 24 6.78 -14.40 9.09
CA GLN A 24 5.49 -14.34 8.40
C GLN A 24 4.76 -13.05 8.80
N LEU A 25 4.32 -12.29 7.80
CA LEU A 25 3.48 -11.12 8.07
C LEU A 25 2.09 -11.56 8.54
N PRO A 26 1.44 -10.79 9.43
CA PRO A 26 0.06 -11.06 9.83
C PRO A 26 -0.89 -11.00 8.64
N ILE A 27 -2.06 -11.61 8.79
CA ILE A 27 -3.21 -11.42 7.91
C ILE A 27 -4.22 -10.60 8.72
N TYR A 28 -4.63 -9.46 8.16
CA TYR A 28 -5.59 -8.58 8.82
C TYR A 28 -7.02 -8.89 8.35
N ASN A 29 -7.90 -9.09 9.31
CA ASN A 29 -9.33 -9.31 9.10
C ASN A 29 -10.14 -8.15 9.70
N PRO A 30 -11.41 -7.95 9.34
CA PRO A 30 -12.24 -6.88 9.87
C PRO A 30 -12.23 -6.77 11.40
N VAL A 31 -12.17 -7.90 12.10
CA VAL A 31 -12.13 -7.95 13.58
C VAL A 31 -10.87 -7.30 14.18
N ASP A 32 -9.78 -7.21 13.43
CA ASP A 32 -8.51 -6.63 13.88
C ASP A 32 -8.52 -5.10 13.87
N PHE A 33 -9.56 -4.50 13.28
CA PHE A 33 -9.73 -3.05 13.20
C PHE A 33 -10.68 -2.52 14.28
N ASN A 34 -10.63 -1.21 14.49
CA ASN A 34 -11.58 -0.58 15.42
C ASN A 34 -13.03 -0.83 14.93
N PRO A 35 -13.86 -1.53 15.71
CA PRO A 35 -15.19 -1.92 15.26
C PRO A 35 -16.14 -0.74 15.00
N LYS A 36 -15.80 0.46 15.49
CA LYS A 36 -16.52 1.69 15.17
C LYS A 36 -16.25 2.18 13.75
N LEU A 37 -15.11 1.83 13.16
CA LEU A 37 -14.69 2.25 11.83
C LEU A 37 -15.03 1.22 10.75
N VAL A 38 -15.20 -0.04 11.14
CA VAL A 38 -15.55 -1.13 10.21
C VAL A 38 -17.04 -1.13 9.94
N ASP A 39 -17.41 -1.23 8.65
CA ASP A 39 -18.81 -1.35 8.24
C ASP A 39 -19.48 -2.56 8.90
N LYS A 40 -20.71 -2.37 9.38
CA LYS A 40 -21.47 -3.40 10.12
C LYS A 40 -21.63 -4.69 9.32
N SER A 41 -21.68 -4.63 7.99
CA SER A 41 -21.88 -5.79 7.12
C SER A 41 -20.69 -6.73 7.03
N VAL A 42 -19.50 -6.30 7.47
CA VAL A 42 -18.26 -7.10 7.41
C VAL A 42 -17.55 -7.20 8.75
N ARG A 43 -18.00 -6.49 9.75
CA ARG A 43 -17.35 -6.33 11.07
C ARG A 43 -17.05 -7.66 11.78
N ASP A 44 -17.93 -8.63 11.64
CA ASP A 44 -17.85 -9.89 12.38
C ASP A 44 -17.06 -10.98 11.63
N ILE A 45 -16.40 -10.61 10.50
CA ILE A 45 -15.51 -11.52 9.78
C ILE A 45 -14.20 -11.61 10.56
N THR A 46 -13.91 -12.80 11.06
CA THR A 46 -12.74 -13.09 11.91
C THR A 46 -11.56 -13.68 11.15
N GLU A 47 -11.80 -14.24 9.95
CA GLU A 47 -10.78 -14.89 9.15
C GLU A 47 -11.15 -14.91 7.66
N ASN A 48 -10.16 -15.20 6.82
CA ASN A 48 -10.33 -15.35 5.36
C ASN A 48 -10.88 -14.11 4.64
N HIS A 49 -10.71 -12.92 5.22
CA HIS A 49 -11.03 -11.70 4.51
C HIS A 49 -10.11 -11.53 3.30
N THR A 50 -10.71 -11.24 2.17
CA THR A 50 -9.99 -10.87 0.94
C THR A 50 -10.53 -9.57 0.39
N VAL A 51 -9.66 -8.79 -0.23
CA VAL A 51 -10.04 -7.56 -0.91
C VAL A 51 -11.03 -7.88 -2.03
N ARG A 52 -12.12 -7.10 -2.09
CA ARG A 52 -13.18 -7.24 -3.09
C ARG A 52 -12.69 -6.85 -4.47
N ASP A 53 -13.34 -7.41 -5.48
CA ASP A 53 -13.08 -7.02 -6.86
C ASP A 53 -13.44 -5.55 -7.10
N PHE A 54 -12.62 -4.90 -7.92
CA PHE A 54 -12.82 -3.51 -8.33
C PHE A 54 -12.80 -3.35 -9.85
N ASN A 55 -13.40 -2.27 -10.30
CA ASN A 55 -13.39 -1.82 -11.69
C ASN A 55 -13.30 -0.29 -11.69
N LEU A 56 -12.16 0.22 -12.10
CA LEU A 56 -11.79 1.64 -12.03
C LEU A 56 -11.23 2.10 -13.38
N ILE A 57 -11.00 3.40 -13.53
CA ILE A 57 -10.39 3.99 -14.72
C ILE A 57 -9.08 4.65 -14.27
N ASN A 58 -7.97 4.33 -14.94
CA ASN A 58 -6.69 4.91 -14.59
C ASN A 58 -6.43 6.27 -15.28
N GLN A 59 -5.30 6.90 -14.96
CA GLN A 59 -4.83 8.17 -15.51
C GLN A 59 -4.68 8.19 -17.04
N ASN A 60 -4.70 7.05 -17.71
CA ASN A 60 -4.64 6.92 -19.17
C ASN A 60 -6.00 6.62 -19.80
N GLY A 61 -7.09 6.63 -19.01
CA GLY A 61 -8.43 6.29 -19.47
C GLY A 61 -8.69 4.81 -19.67
N ASN A 62 -7.75 3.94 -19.25
CA ASN A 62 -7.90 2.50 -19.35
C ASN A 62 -8.68 1.96 -18.16
N THR A 63 -9.55 0.97 -18.43
CA THR A 63 -10.20 0.22 -17.38
C THR A 63 -9.19 -0.67 -16.66
N ILE A 64 -9.12 -0.54 -15.33
CA ILE A 64 -8.28 -1.32 -14.43
C ILE A 64 -9.18 -2.11 -13.49
N THR A 65 -8.94 -3.40 -13.40
CA THR A 65 -9.72 -4.34 -12.59
C THR A 65 -8.83 -5.10 -11.61
N SER A 66 -9.44 -5.78 -10.67
CA SER A 66 -8.72 -6.70 -9.77
C SER A 66 -7.98 -7.83 -10.51
N LYS A 67 -8.33 -8.14 -11.77
CA LYS A 67 -7.62 -9.12 -12.59
C LYS A 67 -6.23 -8.63 -13.01
N ASP A 68 -6.05 -7.32 -13.19
CA ASP A 68 -4.76 -6.73 -13.52
C ASP A 68 -3.76 -6.83 -12.36
N TYR A 69 -4.27 -7.14 -11.15
CA TYR A 69 -3.51 -7.35 -9.93
C TYR A 69 -3.48 -8.83 -9.47
N GLU A 70 -3.94 -9.77 -10.29
CA GLU A 70 -3.83 -11.20 -9.99
C GLU A 70 -2.37 -11.63 -9.90
N ASN A 71 -2.04 -12.38 -8.84
CA ASN A 71 -0.68 -12.82 -8.53
C ASN A 71 0.32 -11.67 -8.30
N LYS A 72 -0.15 -10.45 -8.02
CA LYS A 72 0.67 -9.30 -7.67
C LYS A 72 0.58 -9.01 -6.17
N ILE A 73 1.68 -8.54 -5.62
CA ILE A 73 1.71 -7.82 -4.34
C ILE A 73 1.46 -6.36 -4.70
N TYR A 74 0.56 -5.69 -3.99
CA TYR A 74 0.34 -4.28 -4.29
C TYR A 74 0.09 -3.44 -3.05
N ILE A 75 0.42 -2.17 -3.19
CA ILE A 75 0.19 -1.15 -2.19
C ILE A 75 -0.95 -0.27 -2.68
N VAL A 76 -1.96 -0.06 -1.82
CA VAL A 76 -3.07 0.83 -2.14
C VAL A 76 -3.15 1.98 -1.16
N ASP A 77 -3.50 3.17 -1.67
CA ASP A 77 -3.86 4.34 -0.90
C ASP A 77 -5.12 5.03 -1.46
N PHE A 78 -5.69 5.91 -0.64
CA PHE A 78 -6.83 6.75 -0.98
C PHE A 78 -6.39 8.20 -0.87
N PHE A 79 -6.52 8.95 -1.96
CA PHE A 79 -5.99 10.29 -2.10
C PHE A 79 -6.93 11.22 -2.86
N PHE A 80 -6.57 12.47 -3.03
CA PHE A 80 -7.17 13.40 -4.00
C PHE A 80 -6.13 14.43 -4.44
N THR A 81 -6.23 14.87 -5.71
CA THR A 81 -5.18 15.69 -6.35
C THR A 81 -5.03 17.07 -5.72
N SER A 82 -6.13 17.65 -5.25
CA SER A 82 -6.17 19.00 -4.67
C SER A 82 -5.90 19.06 -3.17
N CYS A 83 -5.42 17.96 -2.55
CA CYS A 83 -5.08 17.92 -1.13
C CYS A 83 -3.85 18.79 -0.83
N PRO A 84 -3.94 19.79 0.07
CA PRO A 84 -2.82 20.68 0.35
C PRO A 84 -1.90 20.18 1.47
N SER A 85 -2.21 19.07 2.13
CA SER A 85 -1.56 18.66 3.37
C SER A 85 -0.83 17.33 3.29
N ILE A 86 -1.51 16.22 3.53
CA ILE A 86 -0.86 14.90 3.64
C ILE A 86 -0.59 14.23 2.29
N CYS A 87 -1.44 14.41 1.27
CA CYS A 87 -1.28 13.72 0.00
C CYS A 87 0.05 14.01 -0.71
N PRO A 88 0.59 15.25 -0.71
CA PRO A 88 1.92 15.47 -1.28
C PRO A 88 3.03 14.65 -0.59
N ILE A 89 2.94 14.46 0.73
CA ILE A 89 3.90 13.65 1.49
C ILE A 89 3.72 12.17 1.11
N MET A 90 2.48 11.69 1.11
CA MET A 90 2.14 10.31 0.72
C MET A 90 2.59 10.01 -0.71
N THR A 91 2.31 10.90 -1.66
CA THR A 91 2.73 10.73 -3.07
C THR A 91 4.25 10.63 -3.19
N ASN A 92 5.01 11.51 -2.50
CA ASN A 92 6.47 11.43 -2.49
C ASN A 92 6.98 10.12 -1.86
N ASN A 93 6.29 9.59 -0.87
CA ASN A 93 6.63 8.31 -0.26
C ASN A 93 6.23 7.12 -1.15
N MET A 94 5.13 7.22 -1.88
CA MET A 94 4.75 6.21 -2.89
C MET A 94 5.76 6.17 -4.05
N LEU A 95 6.31 7.32 -4.45
CA LEU A 95 7.41 7.38 -5.44
C LEU A 95 8.66 6.62 -4.97
N LYS A 96 9.03 6.70 -3.69
CA LYS A 96 10.15 5.90 -3.15
C LYS A 96 9.90 4.40 -3.31
N ILE A 97 8.66 3.97 -3.09
CA ILE A 97 8.27 2.56 -3.27
C ILE A 97 8.30 2.20 -4.76
N GLN A 98 7.81 3.09 -5.63
CA GLN A 98 7.91 2.92 -7.08
C GLN A 98 9.36 2.70 -7.52
N ASP A 99 10.27 3.56 -7.09
CA ASP A 99 11.68 3.53 -7.47
C ASP A 99 12.37 2.28 -6.95
N GLU A 100 12.09 1.88 -5.68
CA GLU A 100 12.66 0.67 -5.06
C GLU A 100 12.29 -0.60 -5.84
N PHE A 101 11.04 -0.68 -6.31
CA PHE A 101 10.52 -1.89 -6.97
C PHE A 101 10.29 -1.72 -8.46
N ILE A 102 10.93 -0.74 -9.11
CA ILE A 102 10.70 -0.42 -10.53
C ILE A 102 10.96 -1.61 -11.45
N ASN A 103 11.93 -2.45 -11.13
CA ASN A 103 12.33 -3.61 -11.92
C ASN A 103 11.66 -4.93 -11.47
N ASN A 104 10.72 -4.89 -10.54
CA ASN A 104 10.00 -6.07 -10.07
C ASN A 104 8.53 -6.00 -10.50
N ASP A 105 8.19 -6.70 -11.57
CA ASP A 105 6.85 -6.68 -12.17
C ASP A 105 5.76 -7.31 -11.27
N ASP A 106 6.14 -8.04 -10.22
CA ASP A 106 5.18 -8.65 -9.28
C ASP A 106 4.69 -7.67 -8.22
N ILE A 107 5.25 -6.46 -8.17
CA ILE A 107 4.85 -5.40 -7.26
C ILE A 107 4.22 -4.26 -8.03
N MET A 108 3.02 -3.86 -7.63
CA MET A 108 2.22 -2.80 -8.25
C MET A 108 1.77 -1.76 -7.23
N LEU A 109 1.45 -0.56 -7.69
CA LEU A 109 0.90 0.52 -6.88
C LEU A 109 -0.48 0.91 -7.40
N LEU A 110 -1.39 1.25 -6.49
CA LEU A 110 -2.77 1.60 -6.81
C LEU A 110 -3.24 2.74 -5.92
N SER A 111 -3.47 3.91 -6.50
CA SER A 111 -4.07 5.05 -5.81
C SER A 111 -5.51 5.26 -6.29
N MET A 112 -6.44 5.39 -5.35
CA MET A 112 -7.86 5.61 -5.65
C MET A 112 -8.27 7.01 -5.22
N SER A 113 -8.74 7.83 -6.17
CA SER A 113 -9.24 9.16 -5.83
C SER A 113 -10.55 9.08 -5.05
N VAL A 114 -10.63 9.81 -3.93
CA VAL A 114 -11.86 9.95 -3.14
C VAL A 114 -12.73 11.12 -3.58
N THR A 115 -12.27 11.91 -4.55
CA THR A 115 -13.02 13.02 -5.17
C THR A 115 -13.19 12.81 -6.68
N PRO A 116 -13.77 11.70 -7.14
CA PRO A 116 -13.83 11.35 -8.56
C PRO A 116 -14.61 12.36 -9.40
N GLU A 117 -15.44 13.20 -8.79
CA GLU A 117 -16.16 14.29 -9.46
C GLU A 117 -15.20 15.42 -9.90
N ILE A 118 -14.06 15.55 -9.24
CA ILE A 118 -13.01 16.54 -9.53
C ILE A 118 -11.86 15.85 -10.28
N ASP A 119 -11.43 14.72 -9.77
CA ASP A 119 -10.29 13.93 -10.27
C ASP A 119 -10.71 13.05 -11.45
N ASN A 120 -11.05 13.69 -12.58
CA ASN A 120 -11.29 12.99 -13.84
C ASN A 120 -9.97 12.50 -14.48
N VAL A 121 -10.07 11.82 -15.62
CA VAL A 121 -8.89 11.21 -16.30
C VAL A 121 -7.85 12.26 -16.67
N GLU A 122 -8.28 13.43 -17.18
CA GLU A 122 -7.38 14.53 -17.57
C GLU A 122 -6.60 15.05 -16.36
N VAL A 123 -7.28 15.32 -15.25
CA VAL A 123 -6.67 15.79 -13.99
C VAL A 123 -5.71 14.76 -13.43
N LEU A 124 -6.10 13.48 -13.43
CA LEU A 124 -5.22 12.39 -12.98
C LEU A 124 -3.99 12.23 -13.89
N LYS A 125 -4.15 12.44 -15.20
CA LYS A 125 -3.03 12.36 -16.14
C LYS A 125 -2.02 13.47 -15.91
N GLU A 126 -2.50 14.71 -15.74
CA GLU A 126 -1.63 15.85 -15.43
C GLU A 126 -0.90 15.63 -14.10
N TYR A 127 -1.62 15.17 -13.07
CA TYR A 127 -1.03 14.84 -11.78
C TYR A 127 0.02 13.73 -11.90
N ALA A 128 -0.25 12.65 -12.61
CA ALA A 128 0.69 11.56 -12.82
C ALA A 128 1.99 12.03 -13.49
N ILE A 129 1.88 12.86 -14.51
CA ILE A 129 3.05 13.44 -15.22
C ILE A 129 3.84 14.37 -14.27
N GLU A 130 3.16 15.27 -13.57
CA GLU A 130 3.80 16.20 -12.62
C GLU A 130 4.57 15.46 -11.52
N LYS A 131 4.00 14.37 -11.01
CA LYS A 131 4.62 13.61 -9.91
C LYS A 131 5.64 12.56 -10.36
N GLY A 132 5.75 12.26 -11.65
CA GLY A 132 6.70 11.25 -12.15
C GLY A 132 6.21 9.81 -11.97
N VAL A 133 4.90 9.61 -12.06
CA VAL A 133 4.28 8.27 -12.00
C VAL A 133 4.65 7.48 -13.25
N ILE A 134 5.06 6.24 -13.07
CA ILE A 134 5.38 5.31 -14.15
C ILE A 134 4.19 4.38 -14.38
N ASP A 135 3.53 4.53 -15.52
CA ASP A 135 2.27 3.87 -15.87
C ASP A 135 2.30 2.33 -15.75
N SER A 136 3.45 1.70 -16.02
CA SER A 136 3.61 0.24 -15.88
C SER A 136 3.70 -0.23 -14.44
N LYS A 137 3.91 0.68 -13.49
CA LYS A 137 4.11 0.37 -12.08
C LYS A 137 2.98 0.87 -11.21
N TRP A 138 2.43 2.04 -11.52
CA TRP A 138 1.49 2.73 -10.65
C TRP A 138 0.26 3.23 -11.42
N ASN A 139 -0.92 2.71 -11.04
CA ASN A 139 -2.20 3.21 -11.52
C ASN A 139 -2.78 4.21 -10.51
N ILE A 140 -3.01 5.42 -10.97
CA ILE A 140 -3.78 6.43 -10.26
C ILE A 140 -5.18 6.43 -10.85
N THR A 141 -6.20 6.15 -10.04
CA THR A 141 -7.51 5.76 -10.55
C THR A 141 -8.64 6.64 -10.04
N THR A 142 -9.68 6.71 -10.86
CA THR A 142 -10.99 7.30 -10.57
C THR A 142 -12.09 6.31 -10.91
N GLY A 143 -13.33 6.62 -10.56
CA GLY A 143 -14.48 5.77 -10.84
C GLY A 143 -15.72 6.20 -10.07
N PRO A 144 -16.79 5.39 -10.02
CA PRO A 144 -17.98 5.73 -9.25
C PRO A 144 -17.65 5.92 -7.77
N LYS A 145 -17.95 7.11 -7.21
CA LYS A 145 -17.66 7.45 -5.81
C LYS A 145 -18.13 6.38 -4.84
N LYS A 146 -19.37 5.91 -5.00
CA LYS A 146 -19.95 4.86 -4.15
C LYS A 146 -19.06 3.59 -4.14
N HIS A 147 -18.56 3.18 -5.31
CA HIS A 147 -17.71 2.00 -5.43
C HIS A 147 -16.38 2.18 -4.70
N ILE A 148 -15.70 3.31 -4.90
CA ILE A 148 -14.44 3.65 -4.22
C ILE A 148 -14.63 3.69 -2.71
N TYR A 149 -15.70 4.28 -2.22
CA TYR A 149 -16.02 4.39 -0.80
C TYR A 149 -16.39 3.03 -0.17
N GLU A 150 -17.07 2.15 -0.93
CA GLU A 150 -17.30 0.77 -0.47
C GLU A 150 -16.01 -0.04 -0.38
N LEU A 151 -15.09 0.13 -1.34
CA LEU A 151 -13.76 -0.48 -1.27
C LEU A 151 -13.00 0.01 -0.04
N ALA A 152 -12.93 1.31 0.18
CA ALA A 152 -12.24 1.89 1.33
C ALA A 152 -12.78 1.37 2.68
N ARG A 153 -14.11 1.24 2.83
CA ARG A 153 -14.75 0.89 4.11
C ARG A 153 -14.92 -0.59 4.35
N LYS A 154 -15.20 -1.36 3.29
CA LYS A 154 -15.60 -2.77 3.41
C LYS A 154 -14.54 -3.73 2.91
N SER A 155 -13.49 -3.22 2.30
CA SER A 155 -12.48 -4.03 1.65
C SER A 155 -11.08 -3.76 2.19
N TYR A 156 -10.69 -2.49 2.22
CA TYR A 156 -9.34 -2.07 2.65
C TYR A 156 -9.30 -1.52 4.09
N PHE A 157 -10.45 -1.23 4.69
CA PHE A 157 -10.57 -0.62 6.04
C PHE A 157 -9.74 0.66 6.20
N ALA A 158 -9.62 1.40 5.11
CA ALA A 158 -8.81 2.61 4.98
C ALA A 158 -9.58 3.85 5.41
N VAL A 159 -10.21 3.83 6.59
CA VAL A 159 -10.97 4.95 7.11
C VAL A 159 -10.59 5.26 8.55
N VAL A 160 -10.55 6.54 8.89
CA VAL A 160 -10.25 7.03 10.24
C VAL A 160 -11.50 7.47 10.99
N GLU A 161 -12.63 7.60 10.29
CA GLU A 161 -13.92 7.98 10.86
C GLU A 161 -15.10 7.31 10.12
N GLN A 162 -16.21 7.20 10.83
CA GLN A 162 -17.47 6.72 10.24
C GLN A 162 -18.07 7.81 9.38
N GLY A 163 -18.09 7.59 8.07
CA GLY A 163 -18.91 8.41 7.18
C GLY A 163 -20.35 7.91 7.11
N ASP A 164 -21.26 8.75 6.65
CA ASP A 164 -22.67 8.44 6.46
C ASP A 164 -23.02 7.98 5.03
N GLY A 165 -22.04 8.01 4.11
CA GLY A 165 -22.22 7.70 2.69
C GLY A 165 -22.94 8.80 1.91
N GLY A 166 -23.23 9.95 2.53
CA GLY A 166 -23.89 11.10 1.93
C GLY A 166 -22.97 11.93 1.03
N LEU A 167 -23.53 13.03 0.51
CA LEU A 167 -22.79 13.97 -0.35
C LEU A 167 -21.65 14.68 0.37
N GLN A 168 -21.76 14.85 1.70
CA GLN A 168 -20.75 15.47 2.56
C GLN A 168 -19.71 14.47 3.07
N ASP A 169 -19.91 13.18 2.77
CA ASP A 169 -19.01 12.14 3.19
C ASP A 169 -17.67 12.25 2.47
N PHE A 170 -16.60 12.32 3.26
CA PHE A 170 -15.26 12.51 2.75
C PHE A 170 -14.28 11.57 3.44
N ILE A 171 -13.69 10.66 2.69
CA ILE A 171 -12.64 9.78 3.18
C ILE A 171 -11.30 10.49 3.07
N HIS A 172 -10.59 10.59 4.20
CA HIS A 172 -9.18 10.96 4.21
C HIS A 172 -8.44 10.05 5.20
N THR A 173 -7.33 9.54 4.79
CA THR A 173 -6.53 8.57 5.58
C THR A 173 -5.08 8.67 5.15
N PRO A 174 -4.12 8.61 6.08
CA PRO A 174 -2.70 8.54 5.75
C PRO A 174 -2.25 7.12 5.39
N ASN A 175 -3.15 6.13 5.39
CA ASN A 175 -2.78 4.73 5.37
C ASN A 175 -2.39 4.23 3.97
N PHE A 176 -1.23 3.57 3.89
CA PHE A 176 -0.87 2.63 2.84
C PHE A 176 -1.22 1.22 3.28
N ILE A 177 -1.92 0.47 2.44
CA ILE A 177 -2.35 -0.89 2.71
C ILE A 177 -1.59 -1.86 1.79
N LEU A 178 -0.87 -2.81 2.39
CA LEU A 178 -0.15 -3.85 1.68
C LEU A 178 -1.06 -5.06 1.47
N VAL A 179 -1.21 -5.48 0.22
CA VAL A 179 -2.03 -6.63 -0.18
C VAL A 179 -1.16 -7.67 -0.88
N ASP A 180 -1.33 -8.93 -0.52
CA ASP A 180 -0.59 -10.04 -1.12
C ASP A 180 -1.27 -10.66 -2.36
N THR A 181 -0.60 -11.64 -2.96
CA THR A 181 -1.08 -12.38 -4.14
C THR A 181 -2.39 -13.16 -3.91
N LYS A 182 -2.80 -13.36 -2.65
CA LYS A 182 -4.06 -13.99 -2.25
C LYS A 182 -5.17 -12.96 -1.96
N LYS A 183 -4.93 -11.69 -2.28
CA LYS A 183 -5.83 -10.57 -1.97
C LYS A 183 -6.04 -10.37 -0.46
N GLN A 184 -5.09 -10.77 0.39
CA GLN A 184 -5.15 -10.60 1.84
C GLN A 184 -4.38 -9.35 2.27
N ILE A 185 -4.92 -8.61 3.23
CA ILE A 185 -4.22 -7.46 3.82
C ILE A 185 -3.12 -7.98 4.74
N ARG A 186 -1.87 -7.55 4.47
CA ARG A 186 -0.67 -8.01 5.18
C ARG A 186 0.00 -6.91 6.01
N GLY A 187 -0.42 -5.67 5.82
CA GLY A 187 0.11 -4.54 6.57
C GLY A 187 -0.66 -3.25 6.34
N ILE A 188 -0.58 -2.36 7.34
CA ILE A 188 -1.10 -1.01 7.29
C ILE A 188 0.00 -0.10 7.82
N TYR A 189 0.26 0.98 7.10
CA TYR A 189 1.40 1.86 7.34
C TYR A 189 0.95 3.31 7.22
N ASP A 190 1.43 4.17 8.09
CA ASP A 190 1.23 5.62 7.92
C ASP A 190 2.12 6.10 6.76
N GLY A 191 1.50 6.42 5.63
CA GLY A 191 2.17 6.88 4.42
C GLY A 191 2.86 8.23 4.56
N THR A 192 2.67 8.94 5.68
CA THR A 192 3.34 10.21 5.99
C THR A 192 4.62 10.05 6.82
N VAL A 193 4.87 8.84 7.36
CA VAL A 193 5.96 8.57 8.31
C VAL A 193 7.07 7.75 7.64
N GLU A 194 8.27 8.31 7.55
CA GLU A 194 9.43 7.71 6.87
C GLU A 194 9.80 6.30 7.39
N ASN A 195 9.74 6.11 8.72
CA ASN A 195 10.04 4.80 9.32
C ASN A 195 9.00 3.74 8.92
N GLU A 196 7.74 4.14 8.72
CA GLU A 196 6.68 3.25 8.26
C GLU A 196 6.89 2.86 6.78
N ILE A 197 7.39 3.78 5.95
CA ILE A 197 7.75 3.46 4.56
C ILE A 197 8.92 2.46 4.53
N SER A 198 9.94 2.68 5.37
CA SER A 198 11.05 1.74 5.49
C SER A 198 10.60 0.36 5.98
N ARG A 199 9.59 0.31 6.88
CA ARG A 199 8.97 -0.93 7.34
C ARG A 199 8.18 -1.61 6.21
N LEU A 200 7.38 -0.85 5.47
CA LEU A 200 6.61 -1.34 4.32
C LEU A 200 7.52 -1.99 3.27
N ILE A 201 8.61 -1.32 2.88
CA ILE A 201 9.59 -1.87 1.92
C ILE A 201 10.17 -3.20 2.40
N LYS A 202 10.53 -3.30 3.68
CA LYS A 202 11.01 -4.58 4.28
C LYS A 202 9.92 -5.66 4.25
N ASP A 203 8.69 -5.30 4.57
CA ASP A 203 7.57 -6.25 4.63
C ASP A 203 7.14 -6.70 3.21
N ILE A 204 7.26 -5.85 2.18
CA ILE A 204 7.11 -6.26 0.77
C ILE A 204 8.14 -7.35 0.43
N ASN A 205 9.41 -7.14 0.79
CA ASN A 205 10.46 -8.12 0.51
C ASN A 205 10.21 -9.48 1.21
N VAL A 206 9.57 -9.50 2.38
CA VAL A 206 9.13 -10.75 3.03
C VAL A 206 8.06 -11.49 2.24
N LEU A 207 7.23 -10.80 1.45
CA LEU A 207 6.18 -11.42 0.64
C LEU A 207 6.68 -11.90 -0.72
N VAL A 208 7.81 -11.37 -1.21
CA VAL A 208 8.41 -11.74 -2.51
C VAL A 208 9.17 -13.06 -2.40
N TYR A 209 9.73 -13.37 -1.24
CA TYR A 209 10.57 -14.56 -0.97
C TYR A 209 9.86 -15.56 -0.07
#